data_2c08ea0635b8b37465f5ccb5c6160b62
#
_entry.id   2c08ea0635b8b37465f5ccb5c6160b62
#
_cell.length_a   1.000
_cell.length_b   1.000
_cell.length_c   1.000
_cell.angle_alpha   90.00
_cell.angle_beta   90.00
_cell.angle_gamma   90.00
#
_symmetry.space_group_name_H-M   'P 1'
#
loop_
_entity.id
_entity.type
_entity.pdbx_description
1 polymer ?
#
loop_
_entity_poly.entity_id
_entity_poly.type
_entity_poly.pdbx_seq_one_letter_code
_entity_poly.pdbx_strand_id
1 'polypeptide(L)'
;KHSEWMLDTEGCNLLEVMAHPDVDFSRTTSNHLVEVITVLGIEAVRNALLKELRGVIEFDGSYVNYRHLAILVEVMTYRGHLMSITRHGINRAETGPLMRCSFEETVDILMEAAAFSERDGMTGVSENIMLGQFCPVGTGEFGIHLNEEMLKDAIDLDLFGNQQGAGAGTTSATPGREMV
;
A
#
# COMPACT_ATOMS: atom_id res chain seq x y z
N LYS A 1 -8.28 -20.08 35.39
CA LYS A 1 -7.84 -20.79 34.18
C LYS A 1 -8.89 -21.86 33.91
N HIS A 2 -9.61 -21.75 32.80
CA HIS A 2 -10.46 -22.82 32.29
C HIS A 2 -9.57 -23.70 31.39
N SER A 3 -9.58 -25.00 31.62
CA SER A 3 -8.98 -25.99 30.71
C SER A 3 -10.10 -26.57 29.85
N GLU A 4 -9.90 -26.53 28.54
CA GLU A 4 -10.83 -27.09 27.56
C GLU A 4 -10.11 -28.16 26.73
N TRP A 5 -10.87 -29.13 26.24
CA TRP A 5 -10.36 -30.12 25.32
C TRP A 5 -10.29 -29.52 23.91
N MET A 6 -9.14 -29.60 23.30
CA MET A 6 -8.90 -29.23 21.93
C MET A 6 -8.51 -30.47 21.14
N LEU A 7 -9.11 -30.65 19.97
CA LEU A 7 -8.84 -31.74 19.05
C LEU A 7 -8.00 -31.21 17.89
N ASP A 8 -6.86 -31.83 17.68
CA ASP A 8 -6.05 -31.62 16.49
C ASP A 8 -6.32 -32.74 15.48
N THR A 9 -6.60 -32.37 14.23
CA THR A 9 -6.87 -33.32 13.15
C THR A 9 -5.80 -33.21 12.08
N GLU A 10 -5.54 -34.32 11.41
CA GLU A 10 -4.69 -34.34 10.20
C GLU A 10 -5.57 -34.42 8.95
N GLY A 11 -5.19 -33.69 7.91
CA GLY A 11 -5.90 -33.65 6.65
C GLY A 11 -6.73 -32.40 6.45
N CYS A 12 -7.36 -32.29 5.30
CA CYS A 12 -8.13 -31.12 4.86
C CYS A 12 -9.57 -31.51 4.62
N ASN A 13 -10.46 -31.25 5.57
CA ASN A 13 -11.90 -31.42 5.42
C ASN A 13 -12.66 -30.52 6.41
N LEU A 14 -12.46 -29.23 6.30
CA LEU A 14 -13.04 -28.26 7.21
C LEU A 14 -14.57 -28.30 7.23
N LEU A 15 -15.20 -28.48 6.07
CA LEU A 15 -16.65 -28.47 5.94
C LEU A 15 -17.31 -29.58 6.76
N GLU A 16 -16.83 -30.80 6.64
CA GLU A 16 -17.39 -31.95 7.36
C GLU A 16 -17.09 -31.88 8.86
N VAL A 17 -15.89 -31.43 9.24
CA VAL A 17 -15.53 -31.21 10.64
C VAL A 17 -16.44 -30.20 11.31
N MET A 18 -16.73 -29.08 10.62
CA MET A 18 -17.64 -28.05 11.15
C MET A 18 -19.09 -28.51 11.21
N ALA A 19 -19.50 -29.47 10.39
CA ALA A 19 -20.84 -30.03 10.38
C ALA A 19 -21.07 -31.07 11.48
N HIS A 20 -20.02 -31.51 12.16
CA HIS A 20 -20.15 -32.53 13.22
C HIS A 20 -20.86 -31.95 14.46
N PRO A 21 -21.86 -32.65 15.03
CA PRO A 21 -22.68 -32.13 16.14
C PRO A 21 -21.91 -31.87 17.43
N ASP A 22 -20.79 -32.55 17.65
CA ASP A 22 -20.00 -32.41 18.87
C ASP A 22 -18.86 -31.37 18.73
N VAL A 23 -18.78 -30.68 17.58
CA VAL A 23 -17.74 -29.68 17.29
C VAL A 23 -18.32 -28.29 17.37
N ASP A 24 -17.62 -27.40 18.08
CA ASP A 24 -17.93 -25.97 18.07
C ASP A 24 -17.39 -25.32 16.80
N PHE A 25 -18.25 -25.15 15.82
CA PHE A 25 -17.90 -24.56 14.51
C PHE A 25 -17.38 -23.11 14.62
N SER A 26 -17.81 -22.36 15.64
CA SER A 26 -17.42 -20.96 15.82
C SER A 26 -15.95 -20.79 16.24
N ARG A 27 -15.36 -21.82 16.83
CA ARG A 27 -13.97 -21.84 17.30
C ARG A 27 -13.06 -22.76 16.48
N THR A 28 -13.61 -23.44 15.49
CA THR A 28 -12.85 -24.33 14.59
C THR A 28 -12.03 -23.51 13.63
N THR A 29 -10.74 -23.79 13.54
CA THR A 29 -9.79 -23.13 12.65
C THR A 29 -9.00 -24.13 11.83
N SER A 30 -8.60 -23.75 10.62
CA SER A 30 -7.72 -24.54 9.77
C SER A 30 -6.50 -23.71 9.36
N ASN A 31 -5.36 -24.36 9.23
CA ASN A 31 -4.14 -23.77 8.68
C ASN A 31 -4.08 -23.85 7.14
N HIS A 32 -5.01 -24.57 6.51
CA HIS A 32 -5.12 -24.68 5.06
C HIS A 32 -5.94 -23.54 4.48
N LEU A 33 -5.31 -22.44 4.13
CA LEU A 33 -5.98 -21.20 3.73
C LEU A 33 -6.84 -21.33 2.47
N VAL A 34 -6.45 -22.21 1.54
CA VAL A 34 -7.24 -22.45 0.30
C VAL A 34 -8.57 -23.12 0.62
N GLU A 35 -8.60 -24.01 1.60
CA GLU A 35 -9.84 -24.60 2.06
C GLU A 35 -10.71 -23.59 2.81
N VAL A 36 -10.09 -22.77 3.65
CA VAL A 36 -10.80 -21.70 4.37
C VAL A 36 -11.47 -20.72 3.40
N ILE A 37 -10.81 -20.35 2.28
CA ILE A 37 -11.44 -19.45 1.30
C ILE A 37 -12.63 -20.09 0.60
N THR A 38 -12.56 -21.40 0.31
CA THR A 38 -13.65 -22.10 -0.38
C THR A 38 -14.87 -22.32 0.51
N VAL A 39 -14.67 -22.55 1.81
CA VAL A 39 -15.75 -22.84 2.75
C VAL A 39 -16.30 -21.57 3.42
N LEU A 40 -15.42 -20.69 3.88
CA LEU A 40 -15.81 -19.54 4.72
C LEU A 40 -15.62 -18.18 4.02
N GLY A 41 -14.91 -18.14 2.90
CA GLY A 41 -14.68 -16.91 2.15
C GLY A 41 -13.43 -16.14 2.56
N ILE A 42 -13.22 -15.00 1.89
CA ILE A 42 -11.97 -14.23 1.96
C ILE A 42 -11.75 -13.55 3.32
N GLU A 43 -12.79 -13.11 3.99
CA GLU A 43 -12.68 -12.47 5.31
C GLU A 43 -12.20 -13.44 6.39
N ALA A 44 -12.63 -14.69 6.32
CA ALA A 44 -12.15 -15.73 7.21
C ALA A 44 -10.66 -16.03 6.94
N VAL A 45 -10.25 -16.07 5.67
CA VAL A 45 -8.85 -16.23 5.27
C VAL A 45 -7.99 -15.08 5.78
N ARG A 46 -8.48 -13.85 5.68
CA ARG A 46 -7.78 -12.67 6.22
C ARG A 46 -7.44 -12.87 7.69
N ASN A 47 -8.41 -13.28 8.49
CA ASN A 47 -8.20 -13.50 9.92
C ASN A 47 -7.31 -14.71 10.21
N ALA A 48 -7.47 -15.80 9.48
CA ALA A 48 -6.64 -17.00 9.61
C ALA A 48 -5.18 -16.69 9.25
N LEU A 49 -4.93 -16.02 8.13
CA LEU A 49 -3.60 -15.64 7.69
C LEU A 49 -2.90 -14.71 8.70
N LEU A 50 -3.63 -13.74 9.25
CA LEU A 50 -3.10 -12.86 10.28
C LEU A 50 -2.67 -13.63 11.54
N LYS A 51 -3.48 -14.61 11.94
CA LYS A 51 -3.19 -15.48 13.10
C LYS A 51 -1.95 -16.32 12.87
N GLU A 52 -1.83 -16.94 11.70
CA GLU A 52 -0.67 -17.77 11.32
C GLU A 52 0.62 -16.94 11.24
N LEU A 53 0.60 -15.78 10.59
CA LEU A 53 1.76 -14.89 10.51
C LEU A 53 2.20 -14.41 11.89
N ARG A 54 1.24 -14.04 12.75
CA ARG A 54 1.54 -13.66 14.13
C ARG A 54 2.16 -14.84 14.90
N GLY A 55 1.62 -16.03 14.77
CA GLY A 55 2.14 -17.23 15.44
C GLY A 55 3.60 -17.52 15.07
N VAL A 56 3.96 -17.39 13.80
CA VAL A 56 5.33 -17.58 13.33
C VAL A 56 6.29 -16.52 13.89
N ILE A 57 5.88 -15.25 13.88
CA ILE A 57 6.74 -14.14 14.34
C ILE A 57 6.91 -14.16 15.86
N GLU A 58 5.82 -14.42 16.59
CA GLU A 58 5.85 -14.45 18.07
C GLU A 58 6.48 -15.71 18.63
N PHE A 59 6.72 -16.74 17.82
CA PHE A 59 7.35 -17.99 18.27
C PHE A 59 8.74 -17.77 18.88
N ASP A 60 9.52 -16.85 18.32
CA ASP A 60 10.86 -16.49 18.83
C ASP A 60 10.81 -15.42 19.95
N GLY A 61 9.64 -15.09 20.46
CA GLY A 61 9.47 -14.04 21.46
C GLY A 61 9.52 -12.61 20.91
N SER A 62 9.57 -12.45 19.60
CA SER A 62 9.51 -11.15 18.94
C SER A 62 8.09 -10.57 18.98
N TYR A 63 7.98 -9.26 19.14
CA TYR A 63 6.69 -8.57 19.08
C TYR A 63 6.64 -7.65 17.85
N VAL A 64 5.60 -7.82 17.04
CA VAL A 64 5.29 -6.93 15.91
C VAL A 64 3.89 -6.38 16.09
N ASN A 65 3.73 -5.06 15.91
CA ASN A 65 2.42 -4.44 16.05
C ASN A 65 1.44 -4.99 14.99
N TYR A 66 0.21 -5.17 15.40
CA TYR A 66 -0.89 -5.62 14.53
C TYR A 66 -1.00 -4.84 13.21
N ARG A 67 -0.74 -3.52 13.23
CA ARG A 67 -0.87 -2.65 12.06
C ARG A 67 -0.01 -3.11 10.87
N HIS A 68 1.22 -3.53 11.13
CA HIS A 68 2.14 -3.97 10.09
C HIS A 68 1.69 -5.29 9.46
N LEU A 69 1.26 -6.24 10.27
CA LEU A 69 0.74 -7.52 9.80
C LEU A 69 -0.59 -7.36 9.07
N ALA A 70 -1.47 -6.48 9.58
CA ALA A 70 -2.76 -6.21 8.96
C ALA A 70 -2.61 -5.65 7.55
N ILE A 71 -1.73 -4.67 7.33
CA ILE A 71 -1.47 -4.11 6.00
C ILE A 71 -0.98 -5.19 5.03
N LEU A 72 -0.04 -6.04 5.47
CA LEU A 72 0.47 -7.14 4.67
C LEU A 72 -0.64 -8.10 4.24
N VAL A 73 -1.46 -8.53 5.19
CA VAL A 73 -2.57 -9.45 4.94
C VAL A 73 -3.65 -8.80 4.06
N GLU A 74 -3.93 -7.52 4.26
CA GLU A 74 -4.87 -6.77 3.43
C GLU A 74 -4.43 -6.69 1.97
N VAL A 75 -3.15 -6.45 1.72
CA VAL A 75 -2.59 -6.48 0.35
C VAL A 75 -2.74 -7.87 -0.28
N MET A 76 -2.61 -8.94 0.50
CA MET A 76 -2.77 -10.31 0.01
C MET A 76 -4.22 -10.72 -0.26
N THR A 77 -5.20 -10.04 0.30
CA THR A 77 -6.62 -10.47 0.32
C THR A 77 -7.61 -9.48 -0.29
N TYR A 78 -7.22 -8.23 -0.55
CA TYR A 78 -8.16 -7.17 -0.96
C TYR A 78 -8.89 -7.43 -2.29
N ARG A 79 -8.34 -8.28 -3.16
CA ARG A 79 -8.96 -8.61 -4.46
C ARG A 79 -10.02 -9.72 -4.39
N GLY A 80 -10.29 -10.26 -3.21
CA GLY A 80 -11.25 -11.36 -3.05
C GLY A 80 -10.67 -12.76 -3.28
N HIS A 81 -9.41 -12.86 -3.66
CA HIS A 81 -8.64 -14.11 -3.73
C HIS A 81 -7.29 -13.93 -3.07
N LEU A 82 -6.66 -15.05 -2.69
CA LEU A 82 -5.33 -15.02 -2.11
C LEU A 82 -4.29 -14.65 -3.18
N MET A 83 -3.51 -13.61 -2.88
CA MET A 83 -2.40 -13.16 -3.70
C MET A 83 -1.09 -13.37 -2.96
N SER A 84 -0.17 -14.08 -3.59
CA SER A 84 1.16 -14.30 -3.01
C SER A 84 2.05 -13.04 -3.11
N ILE A 85 2.97 -12.88 -2.17
CA ILE A 85 4.01 -11.85 -2.23
C ILE A 85 5.19 -12.39 -3.04
N THR A 86 4.94 -12.69 -4.29
CA THR A 86 5.92 -13.18 -5.27
C THR A 86 5.64 -12.53 -6.61
N ARG A 87 6.56 -12.73 -7.57
CA ARG A 87 6.37 -12.30 -8.96
C ARG A 87 5.08 -12.81 -9.60
N HIS A 88 4.57 -13.95 -9.14
CA HIS A 88 3.31 -14.53 -9.66
C HIS A 88 2.05 -13.91 -9.05
N GLY A 89 2.19 -13.17 -7.95
CA GLY A 89 1.10 -12.48 -7.28
C GLY A 89 1.19 -10.96 -7.43
N ILE A 90 2.06 -10.31 -6.66
CA ILE A 90 2.16 -8.85 -6.60
C ILE A 90 2.51 -8.22 -7.95
N ASN A 91 3.42 -8.84 -8.72
CA ASN A 91 3.82 -8.30 -10.04
C ASN A 91 2.73 -8.39 -11.12
N ARG A 92 1.64 -9.09 -10.86
CA ARG A 92 0.46 -9.14 -11.73
C ARG A 92 -0.65 -8.17 -11.29
N ALA A 93 -0.38 -7.37 -10.27
CA ALA A 93 -1.28 -6.30 -9.87
C ALA A 93 -1.28 -5.17 -10.92
N GLU A 94 -2.35 -4.39 -10.95
CA GLU A 94 -2.50 -3.21 -11.83
C GLU A 94 -1.71 -2.02 -11.29
N THR A 95 -0.42 -2.21 -11.09
CA THR A 95 0.54 -1.16 -10.73
C THR A 95 1.38 -0.80 -11.95
N GLY A 96 2.01 0.36 -11.93
CA GLY A 96 2.85 0.79 -13.04
C GLY A 96 4.04 -0.13 -13.31
N PRO A 97 4.56 -0.17 -14.55
CA PRO A 97 5.65 -1.05 -14.92
C PRO A 97 6.94 -0.76 -14.15
N LEU A 98 7.21 0.49 -13.78
CA LEU A 98 8.39 0.84 -13.00
C LEU A 98 8.38 0.25 -11.59
N MET A 99 7.24 0.27 -10.92
CA MET A 99 7.08 -0.35 -9.61
C MET A 99 7.24 -1.87 -9.69
N ARG A 100 6.62 -2.52 -10.67
CA ARG A 100 6.73 -3.96 -10.89
C ARG A 100 8.16 -4.40 -11.19
N CYS A 101 8.87 -3.66 -12.05
CA CYS A 101 10.24 -3.99 -12.40
C CYS A 101 11.24 -3.81 -11.23
N SER A 102 10.92 -2.96 -10.25
CA SER A 102 11.77 -2.77 -9.06
C SER A 102 11.75 -3.97 -8.12
N PHE A 103 10.70 -4.77 -8.18
CA PHE A 103 10.55 -5.92 -7.30
C PHE A 103 11.26 -7.17 -7.84
N GLU A 104 10.84 -7.68 -8.98
CA GLU A 104 11.42 -8.85 -9.66
C GLU A 104 11.16 -8.76 -11.17
N GLU A 105 11.87 -9.58 -11.98
CA GLU A 105 11.68 -9.68 -13.44
C GLU A 105 11.86 -8.34 -14.17
N THR A 106 12.87 -7.58 -13.80
CA THR A 106 13.10 -6.20 -14.27
C THR A 106 13.08 -6.09 -15.79
N VAL A 107 13.85 -6.91 -16.49
CA VAL A 107 14.00 -6.84 -17.94
C VAL A 107 12.74 -7.27 -18.67
N ASP A 108 12.12 -8.35 -18.23
CA ASP A 108 10.92 -8.91 -18.87
C ASP A 108 9.74 -7.94 -18.78
N ILE A 109 9.54 -7.33 -17.62
CA ILE A 109 8.48 -6.34 -17.41
C ILE A 109 8.70 -5.09 -18.24
N LEU A 110 9.95 -4.59 -18.31
CA LEU A 110 10.25 -3.41 -19.13
C LEU A 110 10.12 -3.68 -20.62
N MET A 111 10.49 -4.89 -21.08
CA MET A 111 10.29 -5.29 -22.48
C MET A 111 8.81 -5.39 -22.83
N GLU A 112 8.01 -5.99 -21.96
CA GLU A 112 6.56 -6.11 -22.14
C GLU A 112 5.90 -4.72 -22.16
N ALA A 113 6.23 -3.85 -21.20
CA ALA A 113 5.74 -2.48 -21.16
C ALA A 113 6.09 -1.68 -22.40
N ALA A 114 7.31 -1.85 -22.93
CA ALA A 114 7.75 -1.20 -24.16
C ALA A 114 7.01 -1.75 -25.40
N ALA A 115 6.81 -3.07 -25.47
CA ALA A 115 6.11 -3.71 -26.60
C ALA A 115 4.63 -3.28 -26.67
N PHE A 116 3.97 -3.13 -25.54
CA PHE A 116 2.57 -2.73 -25.47
C PHE A 116 2.35 -1.22 -25.27
N SER A 117 3.42 -0.43 -25.23
CA SER A 117 3.38 1.02 -24.99
C SER A 117 2.61 1.37 -23.68
N GLU A 118 2.85 0.58 -22.64
CA GLU A 118 2.24 0.79 -21.33
C GLU A 118 2.74 2.10 -20.71
N ARG A 119 1.82 2.90 -20.17
CA ARG A 119 2.15 4.16 -19.49
C ARG A 119 2.18 3.97 -18.00
N ASP A 120 3.19 4.52 -17.34
CA ASP A 120 3.25 4.62 -15.89
C ASP A 120 2.63 5.94 -15.43
N GLY A 121 1.63 5.86 -14.57
CA GLY A 121 0.94 7.04 -14.04
C GLY A 121 1.73 7.82 -12.98
N MET A 122 2.90 7.34 -12.57
CA MET A 122 3.77 7.97 -11.56
C MET A 122 3.08 8.25 -10.21
N THR A 123 2.10 7.45 -9.85
CA THR A 123 1.31 7.61 -8.62
C THR A 123 1.93 6.92 -7.40
N GLY A 124 2.84 5.99 -7.63
CA GLY A 124 3.53 5.23 -6.59
C GLY A 124 4.77 5.94 -6.05
N VAL A 125 5.35 5.37 -5.01
CA VAL A 125 6.57 5.87 -4.36
C VAL A 125 7.81 5.45 -5.15
N SER A 126 7.89 4.20 -5.57
CA SER A 126 9.08 3.62 -6.21
C SER A 126 9.41 4.29 -7.55
N GLU A 127 8.41 4.58 -8.37
CA GLU A 127 8.58 5.26 -9.66
C GLU A 127 9.18 6.65 -9.48
N ASN A 128 8.64 7.41 -8.53
CA ASN A 128 9.11 8.77 -8.25
C ASN A 128 10.55 8.78 -7.69
N ILE A 129 10.88 7.82 -6.82
CA ILE A 129 12.25 7.67 -6.31
C ILE A 129 13.23 7.37 -7.44
N MET A 130 12.88 6.47 -8.36
CA MET A 130 13.72 6.12 -9.50
C MET A 130 14.04 7.31 -10.39
N LEU A 131 13.07 8.21 -10.60
CA LEU A 131 13.20 9.38 -11.45
C LEU A 131 13.68 10.63 -10.69
N GLY A 132 13.96 10.53 -9.39
CA GLY A 132 14.43 11.64 -8.57
C GLY A 132 13.37 12.70 -8.28
N GLN A 133 12.10 12.34 -8.33
CA GLN A 133 10.96 13.22 -8.06
C GLN A 133 10.42 13.04 -6.63
N PHE A 134 9.71 14.03 -6.13
CA PHE A 134 8.98 13.87 -4.87
C PHE A 134 7.80 12.92 -5.07
N CYS A 135 7.65 11.95 -4.15
CA CYS A 135 6.48 11.09 -4.20
C CYS A 135 5.22 11.87 -3.80
N PRO A 136 4.05 11.55 -4.40
CA PRO A 136 2.78 12.18 -4.08
C PRO A 136 2.23 11.67 -2.75
N VAL A 137 2.96 11.90 -1.65
CA VAL A 137 2.63 11.48 -0.29
C VAL A 137 2.94 12.63 0.67
N GLY A 138 2.07 12.88 1.62
CA GLY A 138 2.23 13.92 2.62
C GLY A 138 2.34 15.31 2.00
N THR A 139 3.39 16.05 2.31
CA THR A 139 3.62 17.41 1.78
C THR A 139 3.96 17.45 0.29
N GLY A 140 4.32 16.32 -0.30
CA GLY A 140 4.58 16.18 -1.74
C GLY A 140 3.34 15.97 -2.60
N GLU A 141 2.17 15.72 -1.99
CA GLU A 141 0.93 15.42 -2.71
C GLU A 141 0.21 16.68 -3.20
N PHE A 142 0.40 17.81 -2.55
CA PHE A 142 -0.29 19.06 -2.91
C PHE A 142 0.70 20.16 -3.28
N GLY A 143 0.29 20.98 -4.25
CA GLY A 143 0.98 22.20 -4.63
C GLY A 143 0.30 23.41 -4.03
N ILE A 144 1.07 24.46 -3.75
CA ILE A 144 0.55 25.75 -3.31
C ILE A 144 0.70 26.73 -4.47
N HIS A 145 -0.41 27.27 -4.91
CA HIS A 145 -0.45 28.27 -5.97
C HIS A 145 -0.86 29.62 -5.41
N LEU A 146 -0.25 30.69 -5.91
CA LEU A 146 -0.61 32.04 -5.54
C LEU A 146 -1.99 32.40 -6.12
N ASN A 147 -2.88 32.90 -5.30
CA ASN A 147 -4.16 33.46 -5.77
C ASN A 147 -3.96 34.94 -6.11
N GLU A 148 -3.78 35.22 -7.40
CA GLU A 148 -3.52 36.57 -7.89
C GLU A 148 -4.72 37.52 -7.69
N GLU A 149 -5.94 36.98 -7.66
CA GLU A 149 -7.15 37.82 -7.44
C GLU A 149 -7.20 38.38 -6.03
N MET A 150 -6.84 37.56 -5.04
CA MET A 150 -6.77 38.02 -3.65
C MET A 150 -5.58 38.96 -3.39
N LEU A 151 -4.55 38.91 -4.25
CA LEU A 151 -3.36 39.71 -4.08
C LEU A 151 -3.58 41.17 -4.56
N LYS A 152 -4.60 41.45 -5.41
CA LYS A 152 -4.90 42.81 -5.91
C LYS A 152 -5.16 43.80 -4.82
N ASP A 153 -5.72 43.35 -3.70
CA ASP A 153 -6.08 44.21 -2.55
C ASP A 153 -5.07 44.05 -1.39
N ALA A 154 -3.96 43.32 -1.60
CA ALA A 154 -2.94 43.14 -0.56
C ALA A 154 -2.13 44.43 -0.39
N ILE A 155 -1.98 44.82 0.86
CA ILE A 155 -1.12 45.96 1.25
C ILE A 155 0.29 45.42 1.45
N ASP A 156 1.26 45.99 0.73
CA ASP A 156 2.67 45.70 0.98
C ASP A 156 3.05 46.16 2.39
N LEU A 157 3.26 45.22 3.28
CA LEU A 157 3.81 45.46 4.59
C LEU A 157 5.34 45.46 4.47
N ASP A 158 5.95 46.68 4.52
CA ASP A 158 7.41 46.80 4.70
C ASP A 158 7.84 46.22 6.05
N LEU A 159 8.02 44.91 6.11
CA LEU A 159 8.45 44.17 7.32
C LEU A 159 9.90 44.49 7.74
N PHE A 160 10.66 45.10 6.85
CA PHE A 160 12.04 45.55 7.13
C PHE A 160 12.13 47.02 6.71
N GLY A 161 11.87 47.89 7.64
CA GLY A 161 12.01 49.34 7.43
C GLY A 161 13.41 49.73 6.92
N ASN A 162 13.63 49.64 5.65
CA ASN A 162 14.78 50.17 4.99
C ASN A 162 14.41 51.54 4.43
N GLN A 163 14.59 52.58 5.28
CA GLN A 163 14.63 53.96 4.84
C GLN A 163 15.82 54.14 3.91
N GLN A 164 15.63 53.94 2.61
CA GLN A 164 16.48 54.59 1.61
C GLN A 164 15.80 54.60 0.24
N GLY A 165 15.39 55.81 -0.16
CA GLY A 165 15.46 56.31 -1.51
C GLY A 165 14.45 55.78 -2.55
N ALA A 166 13.50 56.67 -2.85
CA ALA A 166 12.68 56.61 -4.08
C ALA A 166 13.54 56.28 -5.32
N GLY A 167 13.26 55.16 -5.94
CA GLY A 167 13.80 54.81 -7.25
C GLY A 167 12.91 53.77 -7.89
N ALA A 168 12.13 54.22 -8.89
CA ALA A 168 11.32 53.36 -9.71
C ALA A 168 12.19 52.25 -10.37
N GLY A 169 12.00 51.02 -9.99
CA GLY A 169 12.60 49.86 -10.59
C GLY A 169 11.54 48.84 -10.97
N THR A 170 11.20 48.81 -12.24
CA THR A 170 10.44 47.73 -12.87
C THR A 170 11.16 46.38 -12.65
N THR A 171 10.63 45.57 -11.78
CA THR A 171 11.06 44.15 -11.67
C THR A 171 10.31 43.35 -12.74
N SER A 172 11.06 42.96 -13.76
CA SER A 172 10.59 41.98 -14.74
C SER A 172 10.45 40.62 -14.04
N ALA A 173 9.21 40.19 -13.93
CA ALA A 173 8.92 38.83 -13.52
C ALA A 173 9.46 37.85 -14.58
N THR A 174 10.37 36.97 -14.16
CA THR A 174 10.83 35.86 -15.00
C THR A 174 9.70 34.81 -15.04
N PRO A 175 9.20 34.41 -16.21
CA PRO A 175 8.14 33.42 -16.28
C PRO A 175 8.65 32.08 -15.78
N GLY A 176 7.92 31.49 -14.85
CA GLY A 176 8.19 30.18 -14.30
C GLY A 176 8.23 29.14 -15.40
N ARG A 177 9.23 28.28 -15.32
CA ARG A 177 9.46 27.15 -16.19
C ARG A 177 8.34 26.15 -15.95
N GLU A 178 7.43 25.97 -16.90
CA GLU A 178 6.50 24.84 -16.93
C GLU A 178 7.32 23.54 -16.96
N MET A 179 7.17 22.73 -15.94
CA MET A 179 7.65 21.34 -15.97
C MET A 179 6.54 20.49 -16.57
N VAL A 180 6.86 19.89 -17.69
CA VAL A 180 6.08 18.85 -18.37
C VAL A 180 6.21 17.54 -17.63
#